data_2b0be98a380af896c9326f93fb2bfb5d
#
_entry.id   2b0be98a380af896c9326f93fb2bfb5d
#
_cell.length_a   1.000
_cell.length_b   1.000
_cell.length_c   1.000
_cell.angle_alpha   90.00
_cell.angle_beta   90.00
_cell.angle_gamma   90.00
#
_symmetry.space_group_name_H-M   'P 1'
#
loop_
_entity.id
_entity.type
_entity.pdbx_description
1 polymer ?
#
loop_
_entity_poly.entity_id
_entity_poly.type
_entity_poly.pdbx_seq_one_letter_code
_entity_poly.pdbx_strand_id
1 'polypeptide(L)'
;MISIFVFERSVKFVDYKKMFDKQLIGLEIDGENEEQVFEQVAEHLKNLGFVNEGYLKGITSREKKFPTGLITQHLNIALPHSDPEYVEKPFVYIARLKNEVRVKQMGDSQLMKVKNLFFLGIKDPKEQVGLLQAFMELFMNEEFVRAFIQEEDKQKIHHLFTQNI
;
A
#
# COMPACT_ATOMS: atom_id res chain seq x y z
N MET A 1 -37.35 -11.67 -30.02
CA MET A 1 -36.23 -10.69 -30.04
C MET A 1 -35.87 -10.38 -28.61
N ILE A 2 -34.80 -10.96 -28.11
CA ILE A 2 -34.32 -10.73 -26.74
C ILE A 2 -33.47 -9.48 -26.81
N SER A 3 -33.98 -8.39 -26.28
CA SER A 3 -33.21 -7.17 -26.05
C SER A 3 -32.27 -7.43 -24.91
N ILE A 4 -31.02 -7.73 -25.23
CA ILE A 4 -29.97 -7.76 -24.22
C ILE A 4 -29.69 -6.31 -23.89
N PHE A 5 -30.25 -5.81 -22.79
CA PHE A 5 -29.75 -4.62 -22.14
C PHE A 5 -28.40 -4.99 -21.56
N VAL A 6 -27.38 -4.77 -22.37
CA VAL A 6 -26.03 -4.66 -21.82
C VAL A 6 -26.05 -3.38 -20.99
N PHE A 7 -26.25 -3.53 -19.69
CA PHE A 7 -25.84 -2.50 -18.76
C PHE A 7 -24.34 -2.41 -18.93
N GLU A 8 -23.87 -1.53 -19.80
CA GLU A 8 -22.56 -0.97 -19.65
C GLU A 8 -22.57 -0.23 -18.31
N ARG A 9 -22.29 -0.98 -17.24
CA ARG A 9 -21.65 -0.34 -16.12
C ARG A 9 -20.40 0.26 -16.73
N SER A 10 -20.37 1.58 -16.83
CA SER A 10 -19.13 2.30 -17.03
C SER A 10 -18.27 1.95 -15.81
N VAL A 11 -17.55 0.83 -15.89
CA VAL A 11 -16.50 0.51 -14.96
C VAL A 11 -15.50 1.62 -15.19
N LYS A 12 -15.48 2.62 -14.30
CA LYS A 12 -14.36 3.53 -14.24
C LYS A 12 -13.16 2.64 -13.99
N PHE A 13 -12.40 2.38 -15.03
CA PHE A 13 -11.09 1.80 -14.91
C PHE A 13 -10.25 2.78 -14.09
N VAL A 14 -10.13 2.51 -12.78
CA VAL A 14 -9.18 3.24 -11.97
C VAL A 14 -7.82 2.76 -12.41
N ASP A 15 -7.05 3.68 -12.99
CA ASP A 15 -5.69 3.37 -13.40
C ASP A 15 -4.76 3.48 -12.18
N TYR A 16 -4.64 2.40 -11.43
CA TYR A 16 -3.75 2.32 -10.26
C TYR A 16 -2.27 2.49 -10.62
N LYS A 17 -1.89 2.28 -11.86
CA LYS A 17 -0.50 2.42 -12.33
C LYS A 17 0.06 3.81 -12.07
N LYS A 18 -0.78 4.84 -12.17
CA LYS A 18 -0.39 6.24 -11.92
C LYS A 18 -0.04 6.53 -10.47
N MET A 19 -0.44 5.67 -9.55
CA MET A 19 -0.14 5.82 -8.12
C MET A 19 1.27 5.35 -7.77
N PHE A 20 1.93 4.64 -8.68
CA PHE A 20 3.29 4.12 -8.48
C PHE A 20 4.32 5.03 -9.12
N ASP A 21 5.41 5.30 -8.40
CA ASP A 21 6.56 6.06 -8.87
C ASP A 21 7.81 5.47 -8.21
N LYS A 22 8.90 5.41 -8.94
CA LYS A 22 10.18 4.92 -8.37
C LYS A 22 10.67 5.75 -7.18
N GLN A 23 10.28 7.03 -7.10
CA GLN A 23 10.57 7.89 -5.95
C GLN A 23 9.80 7.46 -4.71
N LEU A 24 8.72 6.70 -4.88
CA LEU A 24 7.86 6.17 -3.81
C LEU A 24 8.25 4.75 -3.42
N ILE A 25 9.51 4.40 -3.58
CA ILE A 25 10.05 3.09 -3.20
C ILE A 25 11.23 3.32 -2.25
N GLY A 26 11.08 2.90 -1.01
CA GLY A 26 12.14 2.88 -0.01
C GLY A 26 12.59 1.44 0.24
N LEU A 27 13.87 1.17 0.03
CA LEU A 27 14.50 -0.11 0.31
C LEU A 27 15.43 0.02 1.50
N GLU A 28 15.59 -1.05 2.26
CA GLU A 28 16.43 -1.09 3.46
C GLU A 28 16.10 -0.02 4.50
N ILE A 29 14.80 0.28 4.66
CA ILE A 29 14.34 1.22 5.68
C ILE A 29 14.67 0.65 7.06
N ASP A 30 15.41 1.42 7.85
CA ASP A 30 15.82 1.03 9.19
C ASP A 30 14.84 1.60 10.22
N GLY A 31 14.23 0.72 11.01
CA GLY A 31 13.30 1.10 12.06
C GLY A 31 13.12 -0.07 13.03
N GLU A 32 13.09 0.24 14.32
CA GLU A 32 12.94 -0.76 15.37
C GLU A 32 11.48 -1.18 15.57
N ASN A 33 10.54 -0.32 15.17
CA ASN A 33 9.11 -0.53 15.34
C ASN A 33 8.31 0.18 14.24
N GLU A 34 7.02 -0.09 14.20
CA GLU A 34 6.08 0.51 13.24
C GLU A 34 6.11 2.04 13.27
N GLU A 35 6.19 2.64 14.46
CA GLU A 35 6.17 4.11 14.61
C GLU A 35 7.37 4.75 13.92
N GLN A 36 8.55 4.20 14.08
CA GLN A 36 9.75 4.70 13.41
C GLN A 36 9.68 4.56 11.89
N VAL A 37 9.10 3.48 11.40
CA VAL A 37 8.86 3.30 9.97
C VAL A 37 7.88 4.35 9.45
N PHE A 38 6.78 4.58 10.16
CA PHE A 38 5.77 5.57 9.77
C PHE A 38 6.35 6.99 9.74
N GLU A 39 7.19 7.34 10.72
CA GLU A 39 7.86 8.65 10.75
C GLU A 39 8.72 8.87 9.51
N GLN A 40 9.54 7.89 9.12
CA GLN A 40 10.42 8.01 7.96
C GLN A 40 9.64 8.10 6.66
N VAL A 41 8.63 7.27 6.47
CA VAL A 41 7.81 7.26 5.27
C VAL A 41 6.98 8.55 5.17
N ALA A 42 6.38 9.00 6.27
CA ALA A 42 5.60 10.23 6.31
C ALA A 42 6.45 11.46 5.96
N GLU A 43 7.66 11.55 6.48
CA GLU A 43 8.58 12.64 6.16
C GLU A 43 8.96 12.65 4.67
N HIS A 44 9.28 11.50 4.11
CA HIS A 44 9.60 11.37 2.70
C HIS A 44 8.42 11.76 1.80
N LEU A 45 7.22 11.27 2.11
CA LEU A 45 6.00 11.61 1.38
C LEU A 45 5.67 13.11 1.46
N LYS A 46 5.86 13.72 2.63
CA LYS A 46 5.65 15.14 2.83
C LYS A 46 6.64 15.97 2.01
N ASN A 47 7.91 15.61 2.03
CA ASN A 47 8.95 16.30 1.26
C ASN A 47 8.70 16.21 -0.25
N LEU A 48 8.10 15.13 -0.73
CA LEU A 48 7.70 14.96 -2.13
C LEU A 48 6.35 15.62 -2.47
N GLY A 49 5.63 16.16 -1.49
CA GLY A 49 4.36 16.86 -1.71
C GLY A 49 3.12 15.95 -1.83
N PHE A 50 3.19 14.70 -1.42
CA PHE A 50 2.07 13.76 -1.49
C PHE A 50 1.13 13.83 -0.31
N VAL A 51 1.59 14.29 0.84
CA VAL A 51 0.82 14.37 2.07
C VAL A 51 1.06 15.70 2.78
N ASN A 52 0.15 16.07 3.67
CA ASN A 52 0.25 17.29 4.47
C ASN A 52 0.85 17.04 5.87
N GLU A 53 0.95 18.10 6.66
CA GLU A 53 1.53 18.08 8.01
C GLU A 53 0.82 17.13 8.99
N GLY A 54 -0.47 16.88 8.78
CA GLY A 54 -1.27 16.03 9.66
C GLY A 54 -1.16 14.53 9.37
N TYR A 55 -0.48 14.15 8.29
CA TYR A 55 -0.48 12.78 7.80
C TYR A 55 0.07 11.77 8.81
N LEU A 56 1.22 12.05 9.43
CA LEU A 56 1.83 11.13 10.38
C LEU A 56 0.89 10.82 11.55
N LYS A 57 0.30 11.85 12.13
CA LYS A 57 -0.66 11.68 13.22
C LYS A 57 -1.91 10.95 12.75
N GLY A 58 -2.41 11.28 11.58
CA GLY A 58 -3.59 10.67 10.98
C GLY A 58 -3.40 9.18 10.71
N ILE A 59 -2.32 8.79 10.07
CA ILE A 59 -2.05 7.39 9.74
C ILE A 59 -1.76 6.55 11.00
N THR A 60 -1.03 7.10 11.96
CA THR A 60 -0.73 6.43 13.23
C THR A 60 -2.01 6.18 14.02
N SER A 61 -2.87 7.17 14.12
CA SER A 61 -4.16 7.07 14.82
C SER A 61 -5.09 6.06 14.15
N ARG A 62 -5.15 6.08 12.81
CA ARG A 62 -5.99 5.16 12.06
C ARG A 62 -5.51 3.71 12.17
N GLU A 63 -4.21 3.48 12.07
CA GLU A 63 -3.65 2.14 12.18
C GLU A 63 -3.90 1.50 13.54
N LYS A 64 -3.93 2.30 14.61
CA LYS A 64 -4.30 1.84 15.95
C LYS A 64 -5.75 1.37 16.02
N LYS A 65 -6.67 2.07 15.35
CA LYS A 65 -8.10 1.74 15.34
C LYS A 65 -8.43 0.62 14.35
N PHE A 66 -7.82 0.65 13.19
CA PHE A 66 -8.08 -0.25 12.07
C PHE A 66 -6.76 -0.79 11.53
N PRO A 67 -6.18 -1.78 12.22
CA PRO A 67 -4.92 -2.39 11.79
C PRO A 67 -5.01 -2.97 10.38
N THR A 68 -3.92 -2.89 9.64
CA THR A 68 -3.86 -3.30 8.23
C THR A 68 -2.89 -4.43 7.94
N GLY A 69 -2.36 -5.09 8.97
CA GLY A 69 -1.51 -6.27 8.78
C GLY A 69 -2.29 -7.40 8.12
N LEU A 70 -1.71 -8.01 7.11
CA LEU A 70 -2.34 -9.06 6.31
C LEU A 70 -1.38 -10.22 6.12
N ILE A 71 -1.79 -11.40 6.60
CA ILE A 71 -1.08 -12.65 6.35
C ILE A 71 -1.60 -13.21 5.03
N THR A 72 -0.74 -13.17 4.00
CA THR A 72 -1.05 -13.82 2.74
C THR A 72 -0.37 -15.19 2.67
N GLN A 73 -0.74 -16.00 1.70
CA GLN A 73 -0.18 -17.33 1.52
C GLN A 73 1.35 -17.32 1.34
N HIS A 74 1.91 -16.26 0.77
CA HIS A 74 3.30 -16.21 0.36
C HIS A 74 4.13 -15.16 1.10
N LEU A 75 3.51 -14.14 1.69
CA LEU A 75 4.20 -13.02 2.32
C LEU A 75 3.29 -12.28 3.29
N ASN A 76 3.80 -11.92 4.45
CA ASN A 76 3.12 -11.00 5.34
C ASN A 76 3.36 -9.57 4.90
N ILE A 77 2.31 -8.78 4.82
CA ILE A 77 2.36 -7.37 4.44
C ILE A 77 1.49 -6.52 5.36
N ALA A 78 1.66 -5.22 5.29
CA ALA A 78 0.73 -4.26 5.87
C ALA A 78 0.36 -3.22 4.80
N LEU A 79 -0.86 -2.69 4.88
CA LEU A 79 -1.41 -1.72 3.94
C LEU A 79 -1.85 -0.43 4.66
N PRO A 80 -0.93 0.27 5.36
CA PRO A 80 -1.30 1.46 6.13
C PRO A 80 -1.87 2.54 5.22
N HIS A 81 -2.91 3.22 5.67
CA HIS A 81 -3.49 4.37 4.98
C HIS A 81 -4.18 5.31 5.96
N SER A 82 -4.24 6.56 5.59
CA SER A 82 -4.91 7.60 6.37
C SER A 82 -6.28 7.94 5.79
N ASP A 83 -7.02 8.79 6.52
CA ASP A 83 -8.18 9.44 5.94
C ASP A 83 -7.77 10.36 4.78
N PRO A 84 -8.65 10.58 3.78
CA PRO A 84 -8.30 11.34 2.57
C PRO A 84 -7.84 12.78 2.80
N GLU A 85 -8.25 13.42 3.89
CA GLU A 85 -7.90 14.82 4.21
C GLU A 85 -6.40 15.07 4.35
N TYR A 86 -5.61 14.04 4.64
CA TYR A 86 -4.16 14.14 4.80
C TYR A 86 -3.38 13.87 3.52
N VAL A 87 -4.08 13.46 2.45
CA VAL A 87 -3.48 13.11 1.16
C VAL A 87 -3.64 14.25 0.17
N GLU A 88 -2.53 14.73 -0.39
CA GLU A 88 -2.54 15.78 -1.44
C GLU A 88 -2.67 15.18 -2.83
N LYS A 89 -1.96 14.09 -3.10
CA LYS A 89 -1.98 13.36 -4.37
C LYS A 89 -2.08 11.87 -4.10
N PRO A 90 -2.85 11.11 -4.89
CA PRO A 90 -2.88 9.66 -4.77
C PRO A 90 -1.49 9.03 -4.96
N PHE A 91 -1.18 8.04 -4.14
CA PHE A 91 0.11 7.35 -4.20
C PHE A 91 0.02 5.92 -3.66
N VAL A 92 0.99 5.11 -4.04
CA VAL A 92 1.38 3.89 -3.34
C VAL A 92 2.86 4.00 -3.00
N TYR A 93 3.20 3.97 -1.72
CA TYR A 93 4.58 3.96 -1.27
C TYR A 93 4.98 2.56 -0.85
N ILE A 94 6.02 2.02 -1.48
CA ILE A 94 6.54 0.68 -1.20
C ILE A 94 7.68 0.82 -0.20
N ALA A 95 7.48 0.32 1.01
CA ALA A 95 8.48 0.33 2.07
C ALA A 95 8.97 -1.09 2.34
N ARG A 96 10.19 -1.39 1.96
CA ARG A 96 10.87 -2.62 2.35
C ARG A 96 11.83 -2.32 3.50
N LEU A 97 11.65 -3.04 4.59
CA LEU A 97 12.43 -2.82 5.80
C LEU A 97 13.72 -3.63 5.79
N LYS A 98 14.72 -3.13 6.48
CA LYS A 98 15.96 -3.87 6.75
C LYS A 98 15.68 -5.05 7.69
N ASN A 99 14.87 -4.84 8.72
CA ASN A 99 14.46 -5.84 9.69
C ASN A 99 12.94 -5.83 9.84
N GLU A 100 12.35 -6.98 10.14
CA GLU A 100 10.92 -7.09 10.41
C GLU A 100 10.50 -6.25 11.62
N VAL A 101 9.31 -5.67 11.54
CA VAL A 101 8.66 -4.99 12.68
C VAL A 101 7.33 -5.66 12.97
N ARG A 102 6.85 -5.49 14.20
CA ARG A 102 5.54 -6.00 14.61
C ARG A 102 4.46 -5.01 14.21
N VAL A 103 3.40 -5.55 13.63
CA VAL A 103 2.16 -4.83 13.32
C VAL A 103 0.99 -5.65 13.81
N LYS A 104 -0.20 -5.05 13.84
CA LYS A 104 -1.43 -5.79 14.19
C LYS A 104 -2.14 -6.26 12.93
N GLN A 105 -2.67 -7.46 13.00
CA GLN A 105 -3.43 -8.07 11.92
C GLN A 105 -4.80 -7.40 11.76
N MET A 106 -5.22 -7.22 10.53
CA MET A 106 -6.54 -6.74 10.18
C MET A 106 -7.62 -7.66 10.76
N GLY A 107 -8.62 -7.07 11.38
CA GLY A 107 -9.79 -7.78 11.92
C GLY A 107 -9.63 -8.22 13.38
N ASP A 108 -8.63 -9.02 13.73
CA ASP A 108 -8.48 -9.59 15.08
C ASP A 108 -7.41 -8.92 15.95
N SER A 109 -6.65 -7.99 15.39
CA SER A 109 -5.58 -7.24 16.07
C SER A 109 -4.46 -8.12 16.69
N GLN A 110 -4.30 -9.35 16.22
CA GLN A 110 -3.19 -10.19 16.65
C GLN A 110 -1.86 -9.65 16.12
N LEU A 111 -0.82 -9.80 16.90
CA LEU A 111 0.52 -9.37 16.50
C LEU A 111 1.06 -10.26 15.38
N MET A 112 1.66 -9.63 14.37
CA MET A 112 2.36 -10.29 13.28
C MET A 112 3.62 -9.51 12.93
N LYS A 113 4.50 -10.10 12.16
CA LYS A 113 5.73 -9.46 11.70
C LYS A 113 5.67 -9.20 10.21
N VAL A 114 6.11 -8.01 9.80
CA VAL A 114 6.19 -7.62 8.40
C VAL A 114 7.56 -7.03 8.07
N LYS A 115 8.00 -7.25 6.85
CA LYS A 115 9.18 -6.62 6.26
C LYS A 115 8.79 -5.66 5.14
N ASN A 116 7.60 -5.80 4.59
CA ASN A 116 7.11 -5.00 3.48
C ASN A 116 5.78 -4.35 3.85
N LEU A 117 5.74 -3.03 3.73
CA LEU A 117 4.54 -2.22 3.94
C LEU A 117 4.24 -1.43 2.67
N PHE A 118 2.97 -1.30 2.35
CA PHE A 118 2.49 -0.51 1.21
C PHE A 118 1.58 0.57 1.74
N PHE A 119 2.08 1.80 1.77
CA PHE A 119 1.32 2.95 2.23
C PHE A 119 0.44 3.43 1.09
N LEU A 120 -0.87 3.45 1.32
CA LEU A 120 -1.85 3.79 0.31
C LEU A 120 -2.35 5.21 0.53
N GLY A 121 -2.16 6.08 -0.45
CA GLY A 121 -2.69 7.44 -0.45
C GLY A 121 -3.94 7.51 -1.32
N ILE A 122 -5.10 7.57 -0.69
CA ILE A 122 -6.40 7.52 -1.36
C ILE A 122 -7.12 8.84 -1.12
N LYS A 123 -7.51 9.53 -2.19
CA LYS A 123 -8.27 10.78 -2.13
C LYS A 123 -9.77 10.53 -2.17
N ASP A 124 -10.21 9.56 -2.95
CA ASP A 124 -11.61 9.16 -3.05
C ASP A 124 -11.86 7.88 -2.25
N PRO A 125 -12.65 7.93 -1.17
CA PRO A 125 -12.94 6.74 -0.36
C PRO A 125 -13.55 5.57 -1.13
N LYS A 126 -14.22 5.85 -2.26
CA LYS A 126 -14.80 4.81 -3.12
C LYS A 126 -13.74 3.95 -3.80
N GLU A 127 -12.52 4.46 -3.96
CA GLU A 127 -11.41 3.73 -4.57
C GLU A 127 -10.67 2.81 -3.60
N GLN A 128 -10.88 2.99 -2.30
CA GLN A 128 -10.17 2.24 -1.25
C GLN A 128 -10.39 0.73 -1.37
N VAL A 129 -11.64 0.31 -1.50
CA VAL A 129 -11.99 -1.13 -1.58
C VAL A 129 -11.36 -1.78 -2.79
N GLY A 130 -11.43 -1.11 -3.94
CA GLY A 130 -10.84 -1.61 -5.19
C GLY A 130 -9.32 -1.75 -5.12
N LEU A 131 -8.65 -0.77 -4.53
CA LEU A 131 -7.19 -0.82 -4.38
C LEU A 131 -6.74 -1.91 -3.41
N LEU A 132 -7.40 -2.04 -2.26
CA LEU A 132 -7.13 -3.11 -1.30
C LEU A 132 -7.32 -4.48 -1.94
N GLN A 133 -8.40 -4.66 -2.69
CA GLN A 133 -8.69 -5.90 -3.41
C GLN A 133 -7.62 -6.21 -4.46
N ALA A 134 -7.17 -5.19 -5.20
CA ALA A 134 -6.10 -5.35 -6.20
C ALA A 134 -4.79 -5.81 -5.54
N PHE A 135 -4.43 -5.26 -4.38
CA PHE A 135 -3.26 -5.73 -3.61
C PHE A 135 -3.42 -7.16 -3.11
N MET A 136 -4.58 -7.51 -2.61
CA MET A 136 -4.84 -8.87 -2.14
C MET A 136 -4.70 -9.89 -3.28
N GLU A 137 -5.24 -9.60 -4.46
CA GLU A 137 -5.10 -10.44 -5.64
C GLU A 137 -3.64 -10.57 -6.10
N LEU A 138 -2.91 -9.46 -6.08
CA LEU A 138 -1.51 -9.41 -6.47
C LEU A 138 -0.65 -10.31 -5.57
N PHE A 139 -0.86 -10.27 -4.26
CA PHE A 139 -0.10 -11.07 -3.29
C PHE A 139 -0.60 -12.52 -3.16
N MET A 140 -1.67 -12.89 -3.83
CA MET A 140 -2.06 -14.28 -4.04
C MET A 140 -1.28 -14.96 -5.19
N ASN A 141 -0.63 -14.17 -6.03
CA ASN A 141 0.17 -14.68 -7.15
C ASN A 141 1.58 -15.00 -6.68
N GLU A 142 1.91 -16.29 -6.59
CA GLU A 142 3.21 -16.77 -6.11
C GLU A 142 4.38 -16.26 -6.96
N GLU A 143 4.25 -16.25 -8.27
CA GLU A 143 5.30 -15.77 -9.18
C GLU A 143 5.60 -14.29 -8.95
N PHE A 144 4.56 -13.49 -8.80
CA PHE A 144 4.70 -12.06 -8.50
C PHE A 144 5.41 -11.84 -7.16
N VAL A 145 4.98 -12.52 -6.11
CA VAL A 145 5.57 -12.37 -4.77
C VAL A 145 7.04 -12.79 -4.78
N ARG A 146 7.37 -13.90 -5.44
CA ARG A 146 8.74 -14.38 -5.57
C ARG A 146 9.63 -13.36 -6.29
N ALA A 147 9.16 -12.83 -7.41
CA ALA A 147 9.87 -11.80 -8.17
C ALA A 147 10.05 -10.52 -7.34
N PHE A 148 9.03 -10.09 -6.61
CA PHE A 148 9.09 -8.91 -5.76
C PHE A 148 10.12 -9.05 -4.63
N ILE A 149 10.13 -10.18 -3.94
CA ILE A 149 11.06 -10.42 -2.82
C ILE A 149 12.52 -10.39 -3.28
N GLN A 150 12.78 -10.90 -4.48
CA GLN A 150 14.14 -11.00 -5.03
C GLN A 150 14.64 -9.71 -5.66
N GLU A 151 13.74 -8.81 -6.06
CA GLU A 151 14.11 -7.61 -6.81
C GLU A 151 14.63 -6.52 -5.88
N GLU A 152 15.80 -5.98 -6.16
CA GLU A 152 16.44 -4.89 -5.41
C GLU A 152 16.55 -3.58 -6.20
N ASP A 153 16.25 -3.60 -7.49
CA ASP A 153 16.26 -2.43 -8.34
C ASP A 153 14.90 -1.72 -8.31
N LYS A 154 14.88 -0.45 -7.93
CA LYS A 154 13.64 0.35 -7.78
C LYS A 154 12.86 0.46 -9.09
N GLN A 155 13.54 0.64 -10.22
CA GLN A 155 12.88 0.75 -11.51
C GLN A 155 12.22 -0.57 -11.91
N LYS A 156 12.87 -1.69 -11.64
CA LYS A 156 12.32 -3.02 -11.91
C LYS A 156 11.16 -3.35 -10.97
N ILE A 157 11.22 -2.94 -9.70
CA ILE A 157 10.10 -3.05 -8.76
C ILE A 157 8.91 -2.24 -9.28
N HIS A 158 9.13 -1.01 -9.68
CA HIS A 158 8.09 -0.17 -10.27
C HIS A 158 7.44 -0.85 -11.47
N HIS A 159 8.25 -1.36 -12.38
CA HIS A 159 7.78 -2.09 -13.57
C HIS A 159 6.98 -3.34 -13.21
N LEU A 160 7.44 -4.09 -12.21
CA LEU A 160 6.77 -5.30 -11.74
C LEU A 160 5.35 -5.00 -11.26
N PHE A 161 5.16 -3.93 -10.47
CA PHE A 161 3.84 -3.52 -10.01
C PHE A 161 2.97 -2.99 -11.15
N THR A 162 3.49 -2.11 -11.99
CA THR A 162 2.72 -1.51 -13.09
C THR A 162 2.31 -2.50 -14.17
N GLN A 163 3.03 -3.61 -14.32
CA GLN A 163 2.67 -4.68 -15.25
C GLN A 163 1.61 -5.63 -14.70
N ASN A 164 1.42 -5.70 -13.40
CA ASN A 164 0.59 -6.73 -12.77
C ASN A 164 -0.65 -6.19 -12.03
N ILE A 165 -0.72 -4.88 -11.78
CA ILE A 165 -1.84 -4.31 -11.04
C ILE A 165 -3.00 -3.86 -11.92
#